data_5ec0e83561383db56a8b67b632ab09c1
#
_entry.id   5ec0e83561383db56a8b67b632ab09c1
#
_cell.length_a   1.000
_cell.length_b   1.000
_cell.length_c   1.000
_cell.angle_alpha   90.00
_cell.angle_beta   90.00
_cell.angle_gamma   90.00
#
_symmetry.space_group_name_H-M   'P 1'
#
loop_
_entity.id
_entity.type
_entity.pdbx_description
1 polymer ?
#
loop_
_entity_poly.entity_id
_entity_poly.type
_entity_poly.pdbx_seq_one_letter_code
_entity_poly.pdbx_strand_id
1 'polypeptide(L)'
;MAAEQNKSTFAGSIMRGDSKIWIIYVVLICISFVEIFSATAQLANKAVNASDPAFSHIKNLFVGLIILLLTQSMSLKSFRAWDKTLYILGLIFFIITIAMGTQQKGAARSIAGFQPVELCKLGAITMLCAAVTAKDYTFQRLSYFRSRTQYRRYWLYIILIGLVSIPVATQNLSSALIIGMASFGILFIAGVKGKYLLNTIVVGLVAGGLFVGSLFIVYKTTHKTAEMEQLEESGVTASGFTIDKIVGRATTWANRLFDHSDVPLWQEDMGGKKSQEIYSHMAIANGYPLGQFIGRSRLRDFLPEAFSDYIFAIIFEEWGFLPASLIPLLYLLLLARCYYLSRQTESMYIRLLIVGLPLIMVIQALIHIGVSTGAMFVTGQPLPLISRGGSSIIATSASIGMMLALSRLIMQEKNERIAELTLQTESAQVTEKEQNIENTNELE
;
A
#
# COMPACT_ATOMS: atom_id res chain seq x y z
N MET A 1 -0.44 21.79 -42.88
CA MET A 1 -0.39 20.68 -41.94
C MET A 1 -0.60 21.15 -40.50
N ALA A 2 -1.69 21.86 -40.23
CA ALA A 2 -1.98 22.40 -38.87
C ALA A 2 -3.45 22.16 -38.44
N ALA A 3 -4.12 21.13 -38.97
CA ALA A 3 -5.55 20.91 -38.75
C ALA A 3 -5.90 19.52 -38.16
N GLU A 4 -4.94 18.75 -37.66
CA GLU A 4 -5.19 17.41 -37.11
C GLU A 4 -5.01 17.27 -35.59
N GLN A 5 -4.83 18.37 -34.85
CA GLN A 5 -4.53 18.32 -33.40
C GLN A 5 -5.72 18.56 -32.47
N ASN A 6 -6.96 18.54 -32.95
CA ASN A 6 -8.09 18.81 -32.06
C ASN A 6 -9.25 17.83 -32.18
N LYS A 7 -8.97 16.54 -32.07
CA LYS A 7 -9.98 15.56 -31.60
C LYS A 7 -9.56 15.04 -30.24
N SER A 8 -9.71 15.87 -29.20
CA SER A 8 -9.81 15.34 -27.84
C SER A 8 -11.12 14.54 -27.78
N THR A 9 -11.04 13.25 -28.04
CA THR A 9 -12.14 12.34 -27.76
C THR A 9 -12.58 12.55 -26.31
N PHE A 10 -13.88 12.53 -26.05
CA PHE A 10 -14.48 12.66 -24.71
C PHE A 10 -13.74 11.79 -23.66
N ALA A 11 -13.27 10.59 -24.07
CA ALA A 11 -12.41 9.71 -23.28
C ALA A 11 -11.06 10.36 -22.90
N GLY A 12 -10.41 11.10 -23.80
CA GLY A 12 -9.15 11.80 -23.52
C GLY A 12 -9.30 12.98 -22.55
N SER A 13 -10.51 13.55 -22.44
CA SER A 13 -10.83 14.58 -21.47
C SER A 13 -10.98 14.04 -20.04
N ILE A 14 -11.46 12.79 -19.89
CA ILE A 14 -11.69 12.15 -18.59
C ILE A 14 -10.47 11.36 -18.13
N MET A 15 -9.81 10.61 -19.01
CA MET A 15 -8.66 9.76 -18.72
C MET A 15 -7.34 10.55 -18.84
N ARG A 16 -7.08 11.41 -17.85
CA ARG A 16 -5.85 12.20 -17.82
C ARG A 16 -4.69 11.41 -17.22
N GLY A 17 -3.46 11.66 -17.68
CA GLY A 17 -2.25 11.00 -17.18
C GLY A 17 -1.79 9.82 -18.04
N ASP A 18 -0.97 8.97 -17.47
CA ASP A 18 -0.31 7.87 -18.18
C ASP A 18 -1.27 6.71 -18.49
N SER A 19 -1.39 6.37 -19.78
CA SER A 19 -2.31 5.31 -20.25
C SER A 19 -1.96 3.92 -19.69
N LYS A 20 -0.68 3.63 -19.41
CA LYS A 20 -0.27 2.32 -18.85
C LYS A 20 -0.74 2.16 -17.42
N ILE A 21 -0.73 3.23 -16.62
CA ILE A 21 -1.28 3.22 -15.26
C ILE A 21 -2.79 2.96 -15.30
N TRP A 22 -3.50 3.59 -16.24
CA TRP A 22 -4.93 3.36 -16.47
C TRP A 22 -5.25 1.91 -16.84
N ILE A 23 -4.48 1.33 -17.77
CA ILE A 23 -4.66 -0.07 -18.18
C ILE A 23 -4.51 -1.02 -16.99
N ILE A 24 -3.44 -0.85 -16.19
CA ILE A 24 -3.21 -1.69 -15.00
C ILE A 24 -4.36 -1.54 -14.00
N TYR A 25 -4.83 -0.32 -13.75
CA TYR A 25 -5.97 -0.07 -12.88
C TYR A 25 -7.23 -0.78 -13.35
N VAL A 26 -7.60 -0.62 -14.62
CA VAL A 26 -8.80 -1.26 -15.20
C VAL A 26 -8.69 -2.78 -15.12
N VAL A 27 -7.55 -3.37 -15.43
CA VAL A 27 -7.34 -4.82 -15.33
C VAL A 27 -7.52 -5.30 -13.89
N LEU A 28 -6.93 -4.61 -12.89
CA LEU A 28 -7.09 -4.96 -11.48
C LEU A 28 -8.55 -4.85 -11.02
N ILE A 29 -9.30 -3.83 -11.48
CA ILE A 29 -10.74 -3.68 -11.19
C ILE A 29 -11.55 -4.79 -11.84
N CYS A 30 -11.25 -5.18 -13.08
CA CYS A 30 -11.93 -6.30 -13.74
C CYS A 30 -11.71 -7.61 -12.98
N ILE A 31 -10.47 -7.88 -12.56
CA ILE A 31 -10.16 -9.04 -11.71
C ILE A 31 -10.95 -8.97 -10.40
N SER A 32 -10.93 -7.82 -9.72
CA SER A 32 -11.67 -7.59 -8.48
C SER A 32 -13.17 -7.87 -8.64
N PHE A 33 -13.76 -7.38 -9.71
CA PHE A 33 -15.18 -7.56 -10.01
C PHE A 33 -15.54 -9.05 -10.18
N VAL A 34 -14.78 -9.78 -10.99
CA VAL A 34 -15.00 -11.20 -11.24
C VAL A 34 -14.87 -12.01 -9.95
N GLU A 35 -13.79 -11.77 -9.20
CA GLU A 35 -13.47 -12.54 -8.01
C GLU A 35 -14.43 -12.32 -6.84
N ILE A 36 -14.88 -11.09 -6.63
CA ILE A 36 -15.86 -10.82 -5.57
C ILE A 36 -17.19 -11.49 -5.88
N PHE A 37 -17.63 -11.52 -7.14
CA PHE A 37 -18.82 -12.27 -7.52
C PHE A 37 -18.65 -13.76 -7.29
N SER A 38 -17.49 -14.32 -7.67
CA SER A 38 -17.18 -15.71 -7.41
C SER A 38 -17.12 -16.00 -5.91
N ALA A 39 -16.34 -15.25 -5.17
CA ALA A 39 -16.12 -15.47 -3.73
C ALA A 39 -17.38 -15.26 -2.86
N THR A 40 -18.37 -14.49 -3.32
CA THR A 40 -19.60 -14.20 -2.56
C THR A 40 -20.83 -14.98 -3.02
N ALA A 41 -20.75 -15.74 -4.10
CA ALA A 41 -21.89 -16.42 -4.72
C ALA A 41 -22.66 -17.36 -3.76
N GLN A 42 -22.00 -17.99 -2.79
CA GLN A 42 -22.67 -18.86 -1.82
C GLN A 42 -23.22 -18.14 -0.59
N LEU A 43 -22.64 -17.02 -0.20
CA LEU A 43 -23.27 -16.16 0.83
C LEU A 43 -24.68 -15.76 0.38
N ALA A 44 -24.86 -15.69 -0.95
CA ALA A 44 -26.12 -15.48 -1.60
C ALA A 44 -27.19 -16.54 -1.27
N ASN A 45 -26.81 -17.78 -1.14
CA ASN A 45 -27.74 -18.89 -0.88
C ASN A 45 -28.09 -19.06 0.60
N LYS A 46 -27.30 -18.48 1.52
CA LYS A 46 -27.48 -18.65 2.99
C LYS A 46 -28.17 -17.45 3.65
N ALA A 47 -28.28 -16.30 3.02
CA ALA A 47 -28.87 -15.09 3.57
C ALA A 47 -30.09 -14.65 2.77
N VAL A 48 -31.13 -14.17 3.44
CA VAL A 48 -32.35 -13.59 2.85
C VAL A 48 -32.04 -12.38 1.95
N ASN A 49 -30.86 -11.77 2.07
CA ASN A 49 -30.35 -10.64 1.26
C ASN A 49 -28.94 -10.94 0.73
N ALA A 50 -28.87 -11.88 -0.15
CA ALA A 50 -27.64 -12.45 -0.71
C ALA A 50 -26.83 -11.50 -1.61
N SER A 51 -27.43 -10.45 -2.13
CA SER A 51 -26.79 -9.44 -3.01
C SER A 51 -25.92 -8.43 -2.25
N ASP A 52 -26.08 -8.30 -0.92
CA ASP A 52 -25.44 -7.23 -0.14
C ASP A 52 -23.91 -7.17 -0.19
N PRO A 53 -23.14 -8.29 -0.11
CA PRO A 53 -21.69 -8.20 -0.12
C PRO A 53 -21.11 -7.77 -1.46
N ALA A 54 -21.61 -8.32 -2.59
CA ALA A 54 -21.17 -7.98 -3.94
C ALA A 54 -21.61 -6.55 -4.29
N PHE A 55 -22.84 -6.18 -3.97
CA PHE A 55 -23.36 -4.82 -4.20
C PHE A 55 -22.57 -3.77 -3.39
N SER A 56 -22.25 -4.07 -2.14
CA SER A 56 -21.40 -3.21 -1.30
C SER A 56 -20.02 -3.02 -1.92
N HIS A 57 -19.43 -4.06 -2.50
CA HIS A 57 -18.14 -3.97 -3.19
C HIS A 57 -18.21 -3.11 -4.44
N ILE A 58 -19.22 -3.30 -5.30
CA ILE A 58 -19.45 -2.48 -6.49
C ILE A 58 -19.61 -1.00 -6.11
N LYS A 59 -20.40 -0.71 -5.09
CA LYS A 59 -20.54 0.65 -4.57
C LYS A 59 -19.19 1.24 -4.17
N ASN A 60 -18.34 0.46 -3.47
CA ASN A 60 -17.02 0.92 -3.06
C ASN A 60 -16.07 1.12 -4.26
N LEU A 61 -16.13 0.28 -5.29
CA LEU A 61 -15.39 0.47 -6.55
C LEU A 61 -15.83 1.75 -7.27
N PHE A 62 -17.15 2.02 -7.30
CA PHE A 62 -17.68 3.24 -7.90
C PHE A 62 -17.23 4.50 -7.13
N VAL A 63 -17.30 4.48 -5.80
CA VAL A 63 -16.79 5.56 -4.95
C VAL A 63 -15.28 5.71 -5.15
N GLY A 64 -14.54 4.61 -5.23
CA GLY A 64 -13.11 4.62 -5.53
C GLY A 64 -12.80 5.28 -6.87
N LEU A 65 -13.59 4.97 -7.92
CA LEU A 65 -13.45 5.59 -9.24
C LEU A 65 -13.68 7.10 -9.18
N ILE A 66 -14.72 7.56 -8.47
CA ILE A 66 -14.97 9.00 -8.27
C ILE A 66 -13.77 9.67 -7.59
N ILE A 67 -13.24 9.07 -6.54
CA ILE A 67 -12.08 9.59 -5.81
C ILE A 67 -10.83 9.60 -6.69
N LEU A 68 -10.62 8.58 -7.51
CA LEU A 68 -9.54 8.56 -8.50
C LEU A 68 -9.68 9.73 -9.47
N LEU A 69 -10.87 9.96 -10.04
CA LEU A 69 -11.14 11.06 -10.97
C LEU A 69 -10.93 12.44 -10.32
N LEU A 70 -11.26 12.60 -9.06
CA LEU A 70 -10.99 13.82 -8.30
C LEU A 70 -9.49 14.03 -8.06
N THR A 71 -8.80 12.98 -7.61
CA THR A 71 -7.38 13.06 -7.25
C THR A 71 -6.47 13.18 -8.48
N GLN A 72 -6.82 12.60 -9.64
CA GLN A 72 -6.06 12.79 -10.88
C GLN A 72 -6.04 14.25 -11.38
N SER A 73 -7.00 15.06 -10.94
CA SER A 73 -7.11 16.47 -11.33
C SER A 73 -6.28 17.41 -10.43
N MET A 74 -5.66 16.89 -9.37
CA MET A 74 -4.89 17.69 -8.41
C MET A 74 -3.68 18.37 -9.04
N SER A 75 -3.41 19.59 -8.59
CA SER A 75 -2.21 20.35 -8.93
C SER A 75 -1.09 20.07 -7.92
N LEU A 76 0.16 20.42 -8.28
CA LEU A 76 1.30 20.28 -7.36
C LEU A 76 1.11 21.08 -6.06
N LYS A 77 0.48 22.25 -6.15
CA LYS A 77 0.14 23.09 -4.97
C LYS A 77 -0.84 22.36 -4.05
N SER A 78 -1.84 21.69 -4.62
CA SER A 78 -2.82 20.88 -3.87
C SER A 78 -2.13 19.71 -3.15
N PHE A 79 -1.23 18.98 -3.81
CA PHE A 79 -0.48 17.90 -3.16
C PHE A 79 0.25 18.39 -1.92
N ARG A 80 1.04 19.46 -2.04
CA ARG A 80 1.80 20.02 -0.91
C ARG A 80 0.90 20.53 0.23
N ALA A 81 -0.29 21.03 -0.09
CA ALA A 81 -1.26 21.43 0.94
C ALA A 81 -1.85 20.22 1.67
N TRP A 82 -2.11 19.13 0.95
CA TRP A 82 -2.71 17.92 1.50
C TRP A 82 -1.74 17.03 2.26
N ASP A 83 -0.42 17.10 2.04
CA ASP A 83 0.59 16.27 2.70
C ASP A 83 0.45 16.28 4.23
N LYS A 84 0.48 17.46 4.84
CA LYS A 84 0.31 17.62 6.29
C LYS A 84 -1.10 17.27 6.76
N THR A 85 -2.10 17.65 5.96
CA THR A 85 -3.51 17.42 6.28
C THR A 85 -3.82 15.93 6.34
N LEU A 86 -3.42 15.14 5.34
CA LEU A 86 -3.61 13.70 5.29
C LEU A 86 -2.91 13.00 6.46
N TYR A 87 -1.68 13.44 6.78
CA TYR A 87 -0.91 12.88 7.89
C TYR A 87 -1.58 13.13 9.24
N ILE A 88 -1.99 14.37 9.50
CA ILE A 88 -2.64 14.76 10.76
C ILE A 88 -4.02 14.13 10.88
N LEU A 89 -4.83 14.17 9.81
CA LEU A 89 -6.15 13.54 9.81
C LEU A 89 -6.05 12.04 10.02
N GLY A 90 -5.08 11.37 9.36
CA GLY A 90 -4.82 9.95 9.58
C GLY A 90 -4.57 9.63 11.04
N LEU A 91 -3.70 10.38 11.70
CA LEU A 91 -3.39 10.23 13.13
C LEU A 91 -4.62 10.50 14.02
N ILE A 92 -5.35 11.60 13.78
CA ILE A 92 -6.55 11.94 14.56
C ILE A 92 -7.60 10.84 14.44
N PHE A 93 -7.97 10.44 13.22
CA PHE A 93 -8.94 9.38 13.01
C PHE A 93 -8.48 8.05 13.60
N PHE A 94 -7.17 7.77 13.55
CA PHE A 94 -6.62 6.57 14.14
C PHE A 94 -6.74 6.58 15.68
N ILE A 95 -6.43 7.70 16.34
CA ILE A 95 -6.59 7.89 17.80
C ILE A 95 -8.06 7.75 18.20
N ILE A 96 -8.97 8.37 17.45
CA ILE A 96 -10.42 8.23 17.66
C ILE A 96 -10.84 6.76 17.54
N THR A 97 -10.27 6.03 16.57
CA THR A 97 -10.55 4.59 16.39
C THR A 97 -10.11 3.76 17.59
N ILE A 98 -8.97 4.06 18.18
CA ILE A 98 -8.51 3.36 19.41
C ILE A 98 -9.50 3.60 20.55
N ALA A 99 -10.05 4.83 20.65
CA ALA A 99 -10.95 5.21 21.72
C ALA A 99 -12.39 4.68 21.54
N MET A 100 -12.93 4.74 20.31
CA MET A 100 -14.36 4.56 20.02
C MET A 100 -14.66 3.51 18.93
N GLY A 101 -13.63 2.90 18.34
CA GLY A 101 -13.77 2.01 17.18
C GLY A 101 -14.42 0.67 17.52
N THR A 102 -15.06 0.07 16.51
CA THR A 102 -15.60 -1.29 16.61
C THR A 102 -14.47 -2.31 16.71
N GLN A 103 -14.57 -3.19 17.69
CA GLN A 103 -13.58 -4.24 17.88
C GLN A 103 -13.78 -5.37 16.88
N GLN A 104 -12.75 -5.66 16.09
CA GLN A 104 -12.70 -6.82 15.19
C GLN A 104 -11.46 -7.67 15.52
N LYS A 105 -11.68 -8.95 15.83
CA LYS A 105 -10.60 -9.88 16.24
C LYS A 105 -9.76 -9.29 17.39
N GLY A 106 -10.42 -8.67 18.40
CA GLY A 106 -9.77 -8.06 19.57
C GLY A 106 -9.06 -6.73 19.32
N ALA A 107 -9.23 -6.05 18.17
CA ALA A 107 -8.68 -4.74 17.86
C ALA A 107 -9.75 -3.75 17.43
N ALA A 108 -9.63 -2.51 17.86
CA ALA A 108 -10.41 -1.41 17.31
C ALA A 108 -9.82 -1.06 15.91
N ARG A 109 -10.47 -1.54 14.84
CA ARG A 109 -9.94 -1.41 13.47
C ARG A 109 -10.71 -0.45 12.60
N SER A 110 -11.98 -0.19 12.89
CA SER A 110 -12.84 0.65 12.04
C SER A 110 -13.78 1.52 12.84
N ILE A 111 -14.12 2.68 12.26
CA ILE A 111 -15.21 3.56 12.68
C ILE A 111 -16.20 3.61 11.53
N ALA A 112 -17.45 3.23 11.77
CA ALA A 112 -18.51 3.20 10.75
C ALA A 112 -18.09 2.47 9.45
N GLY A 113 -17.30 1.39 9.55
CA GLY A 113 -16.80 0.62 8.41
C GLY A 113 -15.57 1.21 7.71
N PHE A 114 -15.12 2.41 8.10
CA PHE A 114 -13.89 3.02 7.58
C PHE A 114 -12.68 2.62 8.44
N GLN A 115 -11.58 2.21 7.79
CA GLN A 115 -10.32 1.85 8.45
C GLN A 115 -9.31 2.99 8.33
N PRO A 116 -9.09 3.80 9.38
CA PRO A 116 -8.19 4.96 9.32
C PRO A 116 -6.73 4.62 9.03
N VAL A 117 -6.33 3.38 9.25
CA VAL A 117 -4.96 2.92 8.95
C VAL A 117 -4.60 3.09 7.46
N GLU A 118 -5.57 3.01 6.56
CA GLU A 118 -5.36 3.24 5.14
C GLU A 118 -4.99 4.70 4.85
N LEU A 119 -5.65 5.64 5.55
CA LEU A 119 -5.31 7.06 5.47
C LEU A 119 -3.94 7.33 6.10
N CYS A 120 -3.60 6.65 7.21
CA CYS A 120 -2.28 6.74 7.82
C CYS A 120 -1.16 6.30 6.87
N LYS A 121 -1.37 5.22 6.12
CA LYS A 121 -0.41 4.75 5.11
C LYS A 121 -0.15 5.82 4.05
N LEU A 122 -1.21 6.37 3.49
CA LEU A 122 -1.12 7.41 2.46
C LEU A 122 -0.47 8.69 3.02
N GLY A 123 -0.95 9.17 4.17
CA GLY A 123 -0.42 10.36 4.83
C GLY A 123 1.05 10.24 5.23
N ALA A 124 1.49 9.06 5.70
CA ALA A 124 2.89 8.82 6.04
C ALA A 124 3.81 8.97 4.83
N ILE A 125 3.42 8.41 3.68
CA ILE A 125 4.22 8.49 2.44
C ILE A 125 4.27 9.92 1.90
N THR A 126 3.12 10.60 1.79
CA THR A 126 3.07 11.98 1.27
C THR A 126 3.84 12.93 2.16
N MET A 127 3.64 12.85 3.50
CA MET A 127 4.35 13.68 4.45
C MET A 127 5.86 13.43 4.46
N LEU A 128 6.30 12.16 4.35
CA LEU A 128 7.72 11.83 4.27
C LEU A 128 8.37 12.42 3.01
N CYS A 129 7.70 12.29 1.85
CA CYS A 129 8.17 12.90 0.60
C CYS A 129 8.27 14.43 0.73
N ALA A 130 7.26 15.07 1.35
CA ALA A 130 7.28 16.50 1.61
C ALA A 130 8.40 16.91 2.57
N ALA A 131 8.61 16.16 3.66
CA ALA A 131 9.64 16.45 4.66
C ALA A 131 11.06 16.31 4.09
N VAL A 132 11.29 15.28 3.28
CA VAL A 132 12.60 15.05 2.62
C VAL A 132 12.91 16.17 1.65
N THR A 133 11.90 16.75 0.99
CA THR A 133 12.05 17.79 -0.05
C THR A 133 11.76 19.21 0.43
N ALA A 134 11.50 19.43 1.71
CA ALA A 134 11.04 20.70 2.30
C ALA A 134 11.96 21.91 2.14
N LYS A 135 13.19 21.75 1.64
CA LYS A 135 14.08 22.85 1.26
C LYS A 135 14.66 22.53 -0.11
N ASP A 136 14.29 23.30 -1.10
CA ASP A 136 14.74 23.34 -2.50
C ASP A 136 16.11 22.68 -2.79
N TYR A 137 16.20 21.37 -2.64
CA TYR A 137 17.35 20.60 -3.02
C TYR A 137 17.12 20.04 -4.41
N THR A 138 17.59 20.77 -5.42
CA THR A 138 17.91 20.19 -6.72
C THR A 138 18.84 19.00 -6.51
N PHE A 139 18.67 17.96 -7.30
CA PHE A 139 19.40 16.69 -7.25
C PHE A 139 20.94 16.85 -7.16
N GLN A 140 21.48 17.94 -7.69
CA GLN A 140 22.92 18.27 -7.63
C GLN A 140 23.47 18.54 -6.21
N ARG A 141 22.64 18.83 -5.23
CA ARG A 141 23.07 19.09 -3.85
C ARG A 141 22.96 17.89 -2.89
N LEU A 142 22.55 16.72 -3.35
CA LEU A 142 22.55 15.48 -2.54
C LEU A 142 23.96 15.04 -2.09
N SER A 143 25.02 15.48 -2.79
CA SER A 143 26.40 15.27 -2.35
C SER A 143 26.75 16.00 -1.03
N TYR A 144 25.93 16.97 -0.64
CA TYR A 144 26.16 17.83 0.52
C TYR A 144 25.70 17.23 1.87
N PHE A 145 25.37 15.96 1.94
CA PHE A 145 25.04 15.27 3.21
C PHE A 145 26.24 15.03 4.13
N ARG A 146 27.08 16.02 4.32
CA ARG A 146 28.34 15.90 5.10
C ARG A 146 28.35 16.59 6.47
N SER A 147 27.24 17.18 6.93
CA SER A 147 27.22 17.97 8.16
C SER A 147 26.28 17.44 9.27
N ARG A 148 26.54 17.89 10.51
CA ARG A 148 25.73 17.62 11.73
C ARG A 148 24.24 17.94 11.54
N THR A 149 23.90 18.89 10.67
CA THR A 149 22.54 19.29 10.33
C THR A 149 21.75 18.18 9.62
N GLN A 150 22.41 17.32 8.86
CA GLN A 150 21.81 16.20 8.15
C GLN A 150 21.45 15.04 9.04
N TYR A 151 22.30 14.75 10.01
CA TYR A 151 22.02 13.76 11.03
C TYR A 151 20.76 14.13 11.82
N ARG A 152 20.58 15.41 12.22
CA ARG A 152 19.36 15.90 12.87
C ARG A 152 18.12 15.75 11.98
N ARG A 153 18.23 16.02 10.67
CA ARG A 153 17.11 15.87 9.73
C ARG A 153 16.73 14.41 9.52
N TYR A 154 17.70 13.53 9.41
CA TYR A 154 17.45 12.10 9.31
C TYR A 154 16.61 11.61 10.50
N TRP A 155 16.96 11.99 11.71
CA TRP A 155 16.17 11.65 12.89
C TRP A 155 14.76 12.24 12.86
N LEU A 156 14.55 13.41 12.31
CA LEU A 156 13.21 13.95 12.09
C LEU A 156 12.38 13.04 11.18
N TYR A 157 12.96 12.50 10.12
CA TYR A 157 12.25 11.54 9.25
C TYR A 157 11.89 10.26 10.01
N ILE A 158 12.81 9.72 10.79
CA ILE A 158 12.55 8.55 11.63
C ILE A 158 11.46 8.82 12.67
N ILE A 159 11.47 9.99 13.28
CA ILE A 159 10.42 10.42 14.23
C ILE A 159 9.06 10.52 13.51
N LEU A 160 8.99 11.12 12.32
CA LEU A 160 7.75 11.20 11.54
C LEU A 160 7.21 9.81 11.20
N ILE A 161 8.07 8.89 10.78
CA ILE A 161 7.68 7.50 10.50
C ILE A 161 7.21 6.82 11.80
N GLY A 162 7.97 6.97 12.89
CA GLY A 162 7.67 6.36 14.19
C GLY A 162 6.35 6.86 14.78
N LEU A 163 6.06 8.16 14.64
CA LEU A 163 4.83 8.79 15.17
C LEU A 163 3.55 8.17 14.59
N VAL A 164 3.60 7.66 13.37
CA VAL A 164 2.49 6.91 12.76
C VAL A 164 2.62 5.41 13.00
N SER A 165 3.82 4.85 12.78
CA SER A 165 4.01 3.40 12.82
C SER A 165 3.82 2.81 14.21
N ILE A 166 4.26 3.50 15.26
CA ILE A 166 4.14 3.00 16.65
C ILE A 166 2.67 2.88 17.10
N PRO A 167 1.82 3.93 16.98
CA PRO A 167 0.41 3.78 17.29
C PRO A 167 -0.28 2.72 16.41
N VAL A 168 0.01 2.71 15.10
CA VAL A 168 -0.56 1.71 14.19
C VAL A 168 -0.15 0.29 14.58
N ALA A 169 1.08 0.08 15.04
CA ALA A 169 1.57 -1.23 15.49
C ALA A 169 0.72 -1.78 16.64
N THR A 170 0.23 -0.94 17.56
CA THR A 170 -0.61 -1.39 18.68
C THR A 170 -1.90 -2.07 18.22
N GLN A 171 -2.44 -1.72 17.05
CA GLN A 171 -3.67 -2.28 16.49
C GLN A 171 -3.42 -3.23 15.31
N ASN A 172 -2.40 -2.94 14.50
CA ASN A 172 -2.08 -3.70 13.29
C ASN A 172 -0.58 -3.63 12.98
N LEU A 173 0.17 -4.59 13.52
CA LEU A 173 1.62 -4.69 13.35
C LEU A 173 2.03 -4.74 11.86
N SER A 174 1.26 -5.47 11.04
CA SER A 174 1.57 -5.61 9.62
C SER A 174 1.46 -4.29 8.86
N SER A 175 0.44 -3.47 9.15
CA SER A 175 0.31 -2.14 8.55
C SER A 175 1.46 -1.23 8.97
N ALA A 176 1.90 -1.31 10.22
CA ALA A 176 3.07 -0.55 10.69
C ALA A 176 4.35 -0.97 9.97
N LEU A 177 4.54 -2.28 9.73
CA LEU A 177 5.66 -2.81 8.95
C LEU A 177 5.61 -2.32 7.50
N ILE A 178 4.43 -2.33 6.86
CA ILE A 178 4.25 -1.82 5.49
C ILE A 178 4.65 -0.34 5.42
N ILE A 179 4.19 0.49 6.36
CA ILE A 179 4.57 1.91 6.43
C ILE A 179 6.08 2.04 6.60
N GLY A 180 6.67 1.30 7.50
CA GLY A 180 8.11 1.29 7.76
C GLY A 180 8.92 0.90 6.52
N MET A 181 8.61 -0.23 5.90
CA MET A 181 9.31 -0.73 4.71
C MET A 181 9.19 0.22 3.52
N ALA A 182 8.00 0.76 3.25
CA ALA A 182 7.79 1.73 2.19
C ALA A 182 8.54 3.04 2.46
N SER A 183 8.51 3.53 3.69
CA SER A 183 9.25 4.72 4.11
C SER A 183 10.77 4.54 3.98
N PHE A 184 11.27 3.37 4.34
CA PHE A 184 12.68 3.01 4.14
C PHE A 184 13.07 2.99 2.66
N GLY A 185 12.22 2.41 1.81
CA GLY A 185 12.39 2.43 0.36
C GLY A 185 12.47 3.87 -0.19
N ILE A 186 11.59 4.76 0.29
CA ILE A 186 11.61 6.18 -0.10
C ILE A 186 12.91 6.86 0.35
N LEU A 187 13.37 6.65 1.58
CA LEU A 187 14.62 7.23 2.07
C LEU A 187 15.84 6.70 1.29
N PHE A 188 15.82 5.43 0.89
CA PHE A 188 16.84 4.85 0.02
C PHE A 188 16.86 5.51 -1.37
N ILE A 189 15.70 5.65 -2.00
CA ILE A 189 15.54 6.33 -3.30
C ILE A 189 15.90 7.82 -3.20
N ALA A 190 15.63 8.44 -2.06
CA ALA A 190 16.03 9.82 -1.77
C ALA A 190 17.55 10.02 -1.63
N GLY A 191 18.33 8.94 -1.68
CA GLY A 191 19.79 9.01 -1.61
C GLY A 191 20.32 9.24 -0.18
N VAL A 192 19.56 8.85 0.84
CA VAL A 192 20.06 8.85 2.23
C VAL A 192 21.24 7.88 2.31
N LYS A 193 22.33 8.30 2.93
CA LYS A 193 23.55 7.49 3.05
C LYS A 193 23.24 6.13 3.68
N GLY A 194 23.69 5.07 3.03
CA GLY A 194 23.48 3.68 3.48
C GLY A 194 23.88 3.44 4.93
N LYS A 195 24.89 4.16 5.44
CA LYS A 195 25.30 4.13 6.85
C LYS A 195 24.16 4.47 7.81
N TYR A 196 23.34 5.49 7.52
CA TYR A 196 22.22 5.87 8.39
C TYR A 196 21.08 4.87 8.28
N LEU A 197 20.80 4.39 7.07
CA LEU A 197 19.80 3.34 6.83
C LEU A 197 20.20 2.05 7.55
N LEU A 198 21.45 1.63 7.43
CA LEU A 198 21.97 0.46 8.12
C LEU A 198 21.86 0.60 9.66
N ASN A 199 22.24 1.75 10.21
CA ASN A 199 22.09 2.00 11.64
C ASN A 199 20.62 1.88 12.09
N THR A 200 19.66 2.40 11.30
CA THR A 200 18.24 2.29 11.66
C THR A 200 17.75 0.85 11.54
N ILE A 201 18.22 0.10 10.53
CA ILE A 201 17.92 -1.34 10.42
C ILE A 201 18.46 -2.07 11.66
N VAL A 202 19.70 -1.83 12.06
CA VAL A 202 20.30 -2.47 13.23
C VAL A 202 19.52 -2.09 14.50
N VAL A 203 19.23 -0.82 14.71
CA VAL A 203 18.41 -0.36 15.85
C VAL A 203 17.02 -0.99 15.82
N GLY A 204 16.39 -1.05 14.63
CA GLY A 204 15.10 -1.69 14.42
C GLY A 204 15.13 -3.19 14.73
N LEU A 205 16.18 -3.90 14.30
CA LEU A 205 16.37 -5.33 14.60
C LEU A 205 16.59 -5.57 16.09
N VAL A 206 17.40 -4.75 16.75
CA VAL A 206 17.62 -4.83 18.21
C VAL A 206 16.31 -4.55 18.95
N ALA A 207 15.62 -3.46 18.61
CA ALA A 207 14.34 -3.11 19.23
C ALA A 207 13.28 -4.18 18.96
N GLY A 208 13.21 -4.70 17.71
CA GLY A 208 12.34 -5.80 17.32
C GLY A 208 12.67 -7.09 18.07
N GLY A 209 13.94 -7.42 18.21
CA GLY A 209 14.40 -8.58 18.98
C GLY A 209 14.04 -8.48 20.45
N LEU A 210 14.23 -7.31 21.08
CA LEU A 210 13.79 -7.04 22.45
C LEU A 210 12.26 -7.15 22.58
N PHE A 211 11.52 -6.63 21.59
CA PHE A 211 10.07 -6.72 21.56
C PHE A 211 9.61 -8.19 21.44
N VAL A 212 10.16 -8.96 20.49
CA VAL A 212 9.88 -10.39 20.34
C VAL A 212 10.27 -11.17 21.58
N GLY A 213 11.43 -10.85 22.19
CA GLY A 213 11.85 -11.44 23.47
C GLY A 213 10.87 -11.15 24.60
N SER A 214 10.35 -9.93 24.70
CA SER A 214 9.32 -9.58 25.67
C SER A 214 7.99 -10.33 25.43
N LEU A 215 7.60 -10.48 24.16
CA LEU A 215 6.43 -11.30 23.78
C LEU A 215 6.62 -12.78 24.13
N PHE A 216 7.82 -13.31 23.96
CA PHE A 216 8.15 -14.69 24.34
C PHE A 216 8.03 -14.92 25.86
N ILE A 217 8.50 -13.95 26.66
CA ILE A 217 8.33 -14.00 28.11
C ILE A 217 6.85 -13.99 28.48
N VAL A 218 6.09 -13.07 27.87
CA VAL A 218 4.62 -12.98 28.10
C VAL A 218 3.94 -14.30 27.70
N TYR A 219 4.27 -14.85 26.52
CA TYR A 219 3.75 -16.15 26.04
C TYR A 219 4.00 -17.26 27.05
N LYS A 220 5.26 -17.42 27.50
CA LYS A 220 5.65 -18.46 28.45
C LYS A 220 4.96 -18.29 29.81
N THR A 221 4.81 -17.05 30.27
CA THR A 221 4.14 -16.75 31.54
C THR A 221 2.65 -17.07 31.48
N THR A 222 1.97 -16.65 30.38
CA THR A 222 0.54 -16.87 30.19
C THR A 222 0.20 -18.37 30.05
N HIS A 223 1.00 -19.13 29.28
CA HIS A 223 0.78 -20.58 29.18
C HIS A 223 1.01 -21.30 30.52
N LYS A 224 1.98 -20.86 31.30
CA LYS A 224 2.22 -21.42 32.64
C LYS A 224 1.09 -21.10 33.63
N THR A 225 0.43 -19.93 33.46
CA THR A 225 -0.71 -19.52 34.28
C THR A 225 -1.98 -20.24 33.84
N ALA A 226 -2.19 -20.45 32.52
CA ALA A 226 -3.34 -21.17 32.00
C ALA A 226 -3.36 -22.66 32.40
N GLU A 227 -2.20 -23.30 32.58
CA GLU A 227 -2.11 -24.64 33.18
C GLU A 227 -2.49 -24.63 34.65
N MET A 228 -2.35 -23.50 35.36
CA MET A 228 -2.78 -23.37 36.78
C MET A 228 -4.21 -22.85 36.93
N GLU A 229 -4.74 -22.03 35.97
CA GLU A 229 -6.11 -21.50 35.99
C GLU A 229 -7.18 -22.49 35.56
N GLN A 230 -6.84 -23.65 35.01
CA GLN A 230 -7.79 -24.78 34.92
C GLN A 230 -8.24 -25.30 36.29
N LEU A 231 -7.69 -24.77 37.37
CA LEU A 231 -8.02 -25.07 38.75
C LEU A 231 -8.83 -23.98 39.48
N GLU A 232 -9.04 -22.78 38.90
CA GLU A 232 -9.85 -21.73 39.53
C GLU A 232 -10.75 -20.99 38.52
N GLU A 233 -12.03 -21.41 38.50
CA GLU A 233 -13.16 -20.70 37.88
C GLU A 233 -13.56 -19.52 38.75
N SER A 234 -13.40 -18.29 38.29
CA SER A 234 -14.35 -17.21 38.65
C SER A 234 -14.06 -15.91 37.86
N GLY A 235 -15.12 -15.39 37.27
CA GLY A 235 -15.14 -14.25 36.39
C GLY A 235 -14.90 -12.91 37.06
N VAL A 236 -14.26 -12.00 36.32
CA VAL A 236 -14.42 -10.54 36.47
C VAL A 236 -14.23 -9.88 35.12
N THR A 237 -15.28 -9.23 34.60
CA THR A 237 -15.26 -8.30 33.50
C THR A 237 -14.87 -6.92 34.03
N ALA A 238 -13.78 -6.34 33.54
CA ALA A 238 -13.43 -4.94 33.79
C ALA A 238 -13.35 -4.16 32.49
N SER A 239 -14.19 -3.15 32.33
CA SER A 239 -14.17 -2.15 31.29
C SER A 239 -13.21 -1.02 31.69
N GLY A 240 -12.17 -0.79 30.86
CA GLY A 240 -11.23 0.30 31.02
C GLY A 240 -10.09 0.19 30.02
N PHE A 241 -9.50 1.33 29.64
CA PHE A 241 -8.25 1.37 28.89
C PHE A 241 -7.14 0.91 29.85
N THR A 242 -6.93 -0.37 29.93
CA THR A 242 -6.15 -1.03 30.98
C THR A 242 -4.95 -1.74 30.33
N ILE A 243 -3.90 -1.89 31.10
CA ILE A 243 -2.70 -2.71 30.83
C ILE A 243 -3.13 -4.08 30.28
N ASP A 244 -4.26 -4.65 30.72
CA ASP A 244 -4.84 -5.90 30.25
C ASP A 244 -5.11 -5.94 28.74
N LYS A 245 -5.52 -4.81 28.11
CA LYS A 245 -5.68 -4.75 26.63
C LYS A 245 -4.33 -4.80 25.91
N ILE A 246 -3.29 -4.23 26.47
CA ILE A 246 -1.94 -4.28 25.89
C ILE A 246 -1.37 -5.70 26.09
N VAL A 247 -1.55 -6.29 27.24
CA VAL A 247 -1.13 -7.67 27.52
C VAL A 247 -1.89 -8.66 26.65
N GLY A 248 -3.21 -8.53 26.51
CA GLY A 248 -4.02 -9.37 25.62
C GLY A 248 -3.62 -9.24 24.14
N ARG A 249 -3.05 -8.09 23.73
CA ARG A 249 -2.46 -7.90 22.40
C ARG A 249 -1.10 -8.57 22.28
N ALA A 250 -0.26 -8.41 23.29
CA ALA A 250 1.03 -9.06 23.34
C ALA A 250 0.88 -10.59 23.28
N THR A 251 -0.09 -11.17 24.01
CA THR A 251 -0.40 -12.60 23.93
C THR A 251 -0.92 -13.02 22.54
N THR A 252 -1.77 -12.21 21.91
CA THR A 252 -2.24 -12.50 20.54
C THR A 252 -1.08 -12.51 19.54
N TRP A 253 -0.13 -11.59 19.65
CA TRP A 253 1.06 -11.56 18.78
C TRP A 253 2.04 -12.67 19.12
N ALA A 254 2.23 -12.95 20.41
CA ALA A 254 3.07 -14.05 20.86
C ALA A 254 2.54 -15.39 20.33
N ASN A 255 1.23 -15.64 20.46
CA ASN A 255 0.62 -16.86 19.92
C ASN A 255 0.78 -16.96 18.39
N ARG A 256 0.67 -15.86 17.64
CA ARG A 256 0.89 -15.88 16.18
C ARG A 256 2.33 -16.15 15.77
N LEU A 257 3.30 -15.79 16.61
CA LEU A 257 4.73 -15.95 16.32
C LEU A 257 5.29 -17.29 16.84
N PHE A 258 4.76 -17.80 17.97
CA PHE A 258 5.35 -18.92 18.69
C PHE A 258 4.44 -20.16 18.78
N ASP A 259 3.13 -19.99 18.50
CA ASP A 259 2.20 -21.13 18.45
C ASP A 259 2.39 -21.93 17.15
N HIS A 260 3.59 -22.47 17.00
CA HIS A 260 3.90 -23.45 15.98
C HIS A 260 3.61 -24.81 16.60
N SER A 261 2.51 -25.44 16.17
CA SER A 261 2.30 -26.84 16.52
C SER A 261 3.43 -27.64 15.82
N ASP A 262 4.04 -28.56 16.57
CA ASP A 262 4.98 -29.55 16.02
C ASP A 262 4.30 -30.52 15.06
N VAL A 263 2.95 -30.39 14.95
CA VAL A 263 2.12 -31.23 14.09
C VAL A 263 2.09 -30.62 12.69
N PRO A 264 2.41 -31.41 11.64
CA PRO A 264 2.28 -30.96 10.25
C PRO A 264 0.86 -30.46 9.96
N LEU A 265 0.72 -29.41 9.13
CA LEU A 265 -0.59 -28.78 8.82
C LEU A 265 -1.68 -29.78 8.38
N TRP A 266 -1.29 -30.89 7.69
CA TRP A 266 -2.24 -31.92 7.24
C TRP A 266 -2.75 -32.84 8.35
N GLN A 267 -2.17 -32.79 9.54
CA GLN A 267 -2.60 -33.54 10.73
C GLN A 267 -3.33 -32.66 11.75
N GLU A 268 -3.39 -31.34 11.49
CA GLU A 268 -4.14 -30.41 12.35
C GLU A 268 -5.64 -30.53 12.16
N ASP A 269 -6.39 -30.26 13.23
CA ASP A 269 -7.85 -30.26 13.18
C ASP A 269 -8.36 -29.13 12.25
N MET A 270 -9.16 -29.51 11.25
CA MET A 270 -9.75 -28.58 10.27
C MET A 270 -10.71 -27.56 10.91
N GLY A 271 -11.20 -27.81 12.13
CA GLY A 271 -12.00 -26.87 12.92
C GLY A 271 -11.19 -25.97 13.84
N GLY A 272 -9.87 -26.15 13.92
CA GLY A 272 -8.97 -25.47 14.83
C GLY A 272 -8.59 -24.05 14.43
N LYS A 273 -7.70 -23.44 15.23
CA LYS A 273 -7.22 -22.05 15.03
C LYS A 273 -6.49 -21.82 13.71
N LYS A 274 -5.91 -22.87 13.11
CA LYS A 274 -5.14 -22.82 11.84
C LYS A 274 -5.99 -23.17 10.61
N SER A 275 -7.28 -23.38 10.76
CA SER A 275 -8.18 -23.75 9.66
C SER A 275 -8.06 -22.85 8.43
N GLN A 276 -7.89 -21.53 8.62
CA GLN A 276 -7.73 -20.58 7.52
C GLN A 276 -6.47 -20.85 6.68
N GLU A 277 -5.36 -21.17 7.34
CA GLU A 277 -4.08 -21.46 6.68
C GLU A 277 -4.17 -22.80 5.93
N ILE A 278 -4.74 -23.82 6.57
CA ILE A 278 -4.93 -25.15 5.97
C ILE A 278 -5.79 -25.03 4.70
N TYR A 279 -6.96 -24.40 4.77
CA TYR A 279 -7.84 -24.23 3.62
C TYR A 279 -7.21 -23.37 2.52
N SER A 280 -6.41 -22.36 2.87
CA SER A 280 -5.68 -21.55 1.90
C SER A 280 -4.65 -22.39 1.11
N HIS A 281 -3.88 -23.24 1.80
CA HIS A 281 -2.93 -24.14 1.15
C HIS A 281 -3.62 -25.20 0.29
N MET A 282 -4.76 -25.74 0.76
CA MET A 282 -5.56 -26.69 -0.01
C MET A 282 -6.12 -26.03 -1.29
N ALA A 283 -6.55 -24.75 -1.21
CA ALA A 283 -7.03 -24.00 -2.37
C ALA A 283 -5.93 -23.85 -3.43
N ILE A 284 -4.73 -23.48 -3.00
CA ILE A 284 -3.58 -23.36 -3.91
C ILE A 284 -3.21 -24.72 -4.52
N ALA A 285 -3.20 -25.80 -3.71
CA ALA A 285 -2.92 -27.14 -4.22
C ALA A 285 -3.96 -27.59 -5.25
N ASN A 286 -5.25 -27.33 -5.01
CA ASN A 286 -6.34 -27.66 -5.92
C ASN A 286 -6.29 -26.87 -7.23
N GLY A 287 -5.77 -25.64 -7.20
CA GLY A 287 -5.66 -24.79 -8.38
C GLY A 287 -4.44 -25.10 -9.27
N TYR A 288 -3.47 -25.84 -8.75
CA TYR A 288 -2.26 -26.10 -9.52
C TYR A 288 -2.46 -27.25 -10.52
N PRO A 289 -2.00 -27.15 -11.80
CA PRO A 289 -1.49 -25.92 -12.44
C PRO A 289 -2.55 -25.09 -13.17
N LEU A 290 -3.71 -25.66 -13.56
CA LEU A 290 -4.64 -25.11 -14.54
C LEU A 290 -5.85 -24.38 -13.94
N GLY A 291 -6.10 -24.54 -12.63
CA GLY A 291 -7.28 -24.01 -11.96
C GLY A 291 -8.55 -24.85 -12.12
N GLN A 292 -9.57 -24.54 -11.32
CA GLN A 292 -10.86 -25.23 -11.30
C GLN A 292 -11.94 -24.49 -12.11
N PHE A 293 -11.58 -23.44 -12.84
CA PHE A 293 -12.43 -22.44 -13.48
C PHE A 293 -13.15 -21.48 -12.51
N ILE A 294 -13.42 -20.27 -13.01
CA ILE A 294 -14.07 -19.18 -12.28
C ILE A 294 -15.43 -19.65 -11.76
N GLY A 295 -15.71 -19.37 -10.49
CA GLY A 295 -16.94 -19.74 -9.81
C GLY A 295 -17.00 -21.19 -9.30
N ARG A 296 -15.96 -22.00 -9.52
CA ARG A 296 -15.92 -23.41 -9.12
C ARG A 296 -14.98 -23.71 -7.95
N SER A 297 -14.54 -22.68 -7.22
CA SER A 297 -13.78 -22.90 -5.99
C SER A 297 -14.59 -23.74 -5.01
N ARG A 298 -14.00 -24.80 -4.50
CA ARG A 298 -14.59 -25.69 -3.49
C ARG A 298 -14.29 -25.21 -2.08
N LEU A 299 -13.16 -24.56 -1.88
CA LEU A 299 -12.66 -24.19 -0.57
C LEU A 299 -13.09 -22.81 -0.09
N ARG A 300 -13.62 -21.95 -0.99
CA ARG A 300 -14.13 -20.63 -0.60
C ARG A 300 -15.18 -20.68 0.51
N ASP A 301 -15.98 -21.76 0.58
CA ASP A 301 -17.08 -21.90 1.53
C ASP A 301 -16.62 -22.31 2.91
N PHE A 302 -15.45 -22.93 2.98
CA PHE A 302 -14.80 -23.36 4.22
C PHE A 302 -13.76 -22.35 4.71
N LEU A 303 -13.30 -21.42 3.82
CA LEU A 303 -12.29 -20.44 4.15
C LEU A 303 -12.92 -19.17 4.73
N PRO A 304 -12.85 -18.94 6.06
CA PRO A 304 -13.32 -17.71 6.64
C PRO A 304 -12.56 -16.52 6.06
N GLU A 305 -13.27 -15.41 5.75
CA GLU A 305 -12.67 -14.21 5.14
C GLU A 305 -12.02 -14.47 3.76
N ALA A 306 -12.50 -15.47 3.01
CA ALA A 306 -12.02 -15.80 1.66
C ALA A 306 -11.95 -14.58 0.74
N PHE A 307 -12.94 -13.69 0.81
CA PHE A 307 -13.05 -12.48 -0.01
C PHE A 307 -12.19 -11.30 0.48
N SER A 308 -11.55 -11.40 1.62
CA SER A 308 -10.73 -10.34 2.23
C SER A 308 -9.28 -10.75 2.38
N ASP A 309 -8.98 -11.58 3.36
CA ASP A 309 -7.63 -11.89 3.80
C ASP A 309 -6.95 -12.99 2.98
N TYR A 310 -7.72 -13.80 2.24
CA TYR A 310 -7.25 -14.97 1.48
C TYR A 310 -7.73 -15.00 0.02
N ILE A 311 -8.16 -13.85 -0.53
CA ILE A 311 -8.70 -13.79 -1.89
C ILE A 311 -7.71 -14.36 -2.94
N PHE A 312 -6.41 -14.18 -2.74
CA PHE A 312 -5.40 -14.69 -3.66
C PHE A 312 -5.40 -16.22 -3.74
N ALA A 313 -5.67 -16.93 -2.62
CA ALA A 313 -5.77 -18.38 -2.62
C ALA A 313 -6.97 -18.86 -3.45
N ILE A 314 -8.11 -18.14 -3.38
CA ILE A 314 -9.30 -18.44 -4.18
C ILE A 314 -9.05 -18.16 -5.66
N ILE A 315 -8.44 -17.02 -5.99
CA ILE A 315 -8.01 -16.71 -7.36
C ILE A 315 -7.11 -17.82 -7.91
N PHE A 316 -6.15 -18.27 -7.10
CA PHE A 316 -5.25 -19.35 -7.51
C PHE A 316 -5.99 -20.68 -7.72
N GLU A 317 -6.95 -21.02 -6.84
CA GLU A 317 -7.78 -22.21 -7.00
C GLU A 317 -8.62 -22.16 -8.30
N GLU A 318 -9.22 -21.01 -8.60
CA GLU A 318 -10.11 -20.86 -9.76
C GLU A 318 -9.35 -20.70 -11.08
N TRP A 319 -8.32 -19.86 -11.11
CA TRP A 319 -7.64 -19.47 -12.36
C TRP A 319 -6.39 -20.30 -12.64
N GLY A 320 -5.81 -20.93 -11.63
CA GLY A 320 -4.57 -21.66 -11.74
C GLY A 320 -3.32 -20.79 -11.65
N PHE A 321 -2.16 -21.42 -11.79
CA PHE A 321 -0.85 -20.78 -11.57
C PHE A 321 -0.56 -19.61 -12.50
N LEU A 322 -0.73 -19.80 -13.82
CA LEU A 322 -0.33 -18.77 -14.80
C LEU A 322 -1.15 -17.47 -14.68
N PRO A 323 -2.50 -17.50 -14.68
CA PRO A 323 -3.25 -16.25 -14.53
C PRO A 323 -3.13 -15.64 -13.14
N ALA A 324 -3.04 -16.44 -12.07
CA ALA A 324 -2.84 -15.93 -10.71
C ALA A 324 -1.49 -15.20 -10.57
N SER A 325 -0.43 -15.68 -11.23
CA SER A 325 0.89 -15.02 -11.21
C SER A 325 0.93 -13.70 -11.98
N LEU A 326 -0.07 -13.41 -12.83
CA LEU A 326 -0.21 -12.10 -13.45
C LEU A 326 -0.48 -10.99 -12.42
N ILE A 327 -1.14 -11.30 -11.30
CA ILE A 327 -1.50 -10.31 -10.28
C ILE A 327 -0.26 -9.65 -9.65
N PRO A 328 0.69 -10.38 -9.04
CA PRO A 328 1.92 -9.76 -8.55
C PRO A 328 2.71 -9.05 -9.66
N LEU A 329 2.69 -9.58 -10.88
CA LEU A 329 3.34 -8.94 -12.02
C LEU A 329 2.71 -7.58 -12.34
N LEU A 330 1.38 -7.43 -12.29
CA LEU A 330 0.70 -6.14 -12.50
C LEU A 330 1.13 -5.08 -11.48
N TYR A 331 1.26 -5.43 -10.20
CA TYR A 331 1.77 -4.50 -9.20
C TYR A 331 3.23 -4.11 -9.44
N LEU A 332 4.08 -5.07 -9.83
CA LEU A 332 5.47 -4.80 -10.19
C LEU A 332 5.58 -3.93 -11.46
N LEU A 333 4.74 -4.17 -12.46
CA LEU A 333 4.67 -3.34 -13.67
C LEU A 333 4.21 -1.91 -13.35
N LEU A 334 3.26 -1.74 -12.41
CA LEU A 334 2.85 -0.43 -11.92
C LEU A 334 4.02 0.32 -11.28
N LEU A 335 4.76 -0.34 -10.40
CA LEU A 335 5.96 0.23 -9.77
C LEU A 335 7.04 0.57 -10.80
N ALA A 336 7.33 -0.35 -11.72
CA ALA A 336 8.31 -0.15 -12.78
C ALA A 336 7.92 1.04 -13.70
N ARG A 337 6.62 1.17 -14.04
CA ARG A 337 6.13 2.31 -14.83
C ARG A 337 6.28 3.63 -14.09
N CYS A 338 5.91 3.68 -12.83
CA CYS A 338 6.08 4.87 -11.99
C CYS A 338 7.57 5.22 -11.78
N TYR A 339 8.43 4.22 -11.61
CA TYR A 339 9.88 4.42 -11.55
C TYR A 339 10.43 4.99 -12.87
N TYR A 340 9.99 4.48 -14.02
CA TYR A 340 10.37 5.05 -15.31
C TYR A 340 9.95 6.52 -15.45
N LEU A 341 8.72 6.86 -15.06
CA LEU A 341 8.24 8.24 -15.07
C LEU A 341 9.01 9.13 -14.10
N SER A 342 9.39 8.63 -12.94
CA SER A 342 10.14 9.39 -11.94
C SER A 342 11.51 9.89 -12.45
N ARG A 343 12.08 9.23 -13.44
CA ARG A 343 13.34 9.64 -14.06
C ARG A 343 13.20 10.78 -15.06
N GLN A 344 11.98 11.15 -15.43
CA GLN A 344 11.69 12.19 -16.43
C GLN A 344 11.44 13.57 -15.83
N THR A 345 11.38 13.70 -14.49
CA THR A 345 11.18 14.97 -13.78
C THR A 345 12.43 15.39 -13.01
N GLU A 346 12.64 16.67 -12.89
CA GLU A 346 13.69 17.26 -12.04
C GLU A 346 13.20 17.45 -10.59
N SER A 347 11.88 17.55 -10.39
CA SER A 347 11.31 17.73 -9.07
C SER A 347 11.48 16.48 -8.19
N MET A 348 12.33 16.59 -7.16
CA MET A 348 12.58 15.50 -6.22
C MET A 348 11.30 15.07 -5.49
N TYR A 349 10.40 16.00 -5.21
CA TYR A 349 9.12 15.71 -4.57
C TYR A 349 8.24 14.80 -5.46
N ILE A 350 8.07 15.17 -6.73
CA ILE A 350 7.31 14.37 -7.70
C ILE A 350 7.95 13.00 -7.85
N ARG A 351 9.28 12.95 -7.97
CA ARG A 351 10.07 11.72 -8.12
C ARG A 351 9.85 10.74 -6.96
N LEU A 352 9.94 11.21 -5.73
CA LEU A 352 9.75 10.36 -4.55
C LEU A 352 8.30 9.91 -4.39
N LEU A 353 7.35 10.83 -4.61
CA LEU A 353 5.94 10.54 -4.39
C LEU A 353 5.40 9.55 -5.42
N ILE A 354 5.74 9.72 -6.72
CA ILE A 354 5.25 8.83 -7.78
C ILE A 354 5.78 7.39 -7.63
N VAL A 355 6.92 7.19 -6.98
CA VAL A 355 7.46 5.84 -6.69
C VAL A 355 6.99 5.34 -5.33
N GLY A 356 6.84 6.21 -4.34
CA GLY A 356 6.42 5.84 -2.99
C GLY A 356 4.99 5.28 -2.92
N LEU A 357 4.08 5.84 -3.73
CA LEU A 357 2.68 5.39 -3.79
C LEU A 357 2.54 3.93 -4.28
N PRO A 358 3.09 3.51 -5.42
CA PRO A 358 3.02 2.11 -5.85
C PRO A 358 3.87 1.18 -4.98
N LEU A 359 4.96 1.67 -4.38
CA LEU A 359 5.80 0.87 -3.50
C LEU A 359 5.02 0.29 -2.31
N ILE A 360 4.18 1.11 -1.66
CA ILE A 360 3.35 0.64 -0.54
C ILE A 360 2.32 -0.41 -1.01
N MET A 361 1.77 -0.25 -2.22
CA MET A 361 0.84 -1.21 -2.81
C MET A 361 1.53 -2.55 -3.12
N VAL A 362 2.73 -2.51 -3.70
CA VAL A 362 3.53 -3.72 -4.00
C VAL A 362 3.87 -4.46 -2.71
N ILE A 363 4.37 -3.75 -1.69
CA ILE A 363 4.70 -4.37 -0.40
C ILE A 363 3.46 -5.03 0.22
N GLN A 364 2.32 -4.34 0.21
CA GLN A 364 1.07 -4.88 0.75
C GLN A 364 0.59 -6.11 -0.05
N ALA A 365 0.67 -6.07 -1.38
CA ALA A 365 0.30 -7.20 -2.23
C ALA A 365 1.21 -8.41 -2.00
N LEU A 366 2.53 -8.21 -1.91
CA LEU A 366 3.49 -9.29 -1.63
C LEU A 366 3.27 -9.93 -0.26
N ILE A 367 2.96 -9.12 0.77
CA ILE A 367 2.61 -9.64 2.10
C ILE A 367 1.33 -10.45 2.04
N HIS A 368 0.28 -9.97 1.36
CA HIS A 368 -0.97 -10.71 1.20
C HIS A 368 -0.77 -12.06 0.48
N ILE A 369 -0.02 -12.06 -0.62
CA ILE A 369 0.33 -13.27 -1.36
C ILE A 369 1.16 -14.22 -0.48
N GLY A 370 2.15 -13.68 0.24
CA GLY A 370 2.97 -14.45 1.17
C GLY A 370 2.17 -15.13 2.28
N VAL A 371 1.14 -14.46 2.82
CA VAL A 371 0.20 -15.06 3.78
C VAL A 371 -0.64 -16.14 3.13
N SER A 372 -1.19 -15.88 1.95
CA SER A 372 -2.04 -16.85 1.24
C SER A 372 -1.28 -18.12 0.84
N THR A 373 0.02 -18.00 0.56
CA THR A 373 0.90 -19.13 0.19
C THR A 373 1.60 -19.79 1.39
N GLY A 374 1.36 -19.30 2.63
CA GLY A 374 2.03 -19.82 3.83
C GLY A 374 3.50 -19.40 3.96
N ALA A 375 4.02 -18.54 3.08
CA ALA A 375 5.39 -18.03 3.19
C ALA A 375 5.54 -16.99 4.32
N MET A 376 4.42 -16.44 4.82
CA MET A 376 4.38 -15.44 5.90
C MET A 376 3.23 -15.74 6.87
N PHE A 377 3.39 -15.36 8.13
CA PHE A 377 2.35 -15.48 9.16
C PHE A 377 1.12 -14.61 8.84
N VAL A 378 -0.04 -15.04 9.33
CA VAL A 378 -1.34 -14.41 9.05
C VAL A 378 -1.37 -12.95 9.52
N THR A 379 -1.56 -12.03 8.58
CA THR A 379 -1.46 -10.59 8.81
C THR A 379 -2.80 -9.84 8.71
N GLY A 380 -3.79 -10.38 7.99
CA GLY A 380 -5.06 -9.72 7.74
C GLY A 380 -4.92 -8.43 6.92
N GLN A 381 -4.00 -8.40 5.95
CA GLN A 381 -3.84 -7.29 5.02
C GLN A 381 -4.60 -7.60 3.72
N PRO A 382 -5.51 -6.72 3.26
CA PRO A 382 -6.23 -6.95 2.02
C PRO A 382 -5.30 -6.78 0.80
N LEU A 383 -5.59 -7.51 -0.28
CA LEU A 383 -4.94 -7.32 -1.58
C LEU A 383 -5.44 -6.01 -2.21
N PRO A 384 -4.56 -5.03 -2.50
CA PRO A 384 -4.98 -3.71 -2.96
C PRO A 384 -5.88 -3.76 -4.21
N LEU A 385 -7.00 -3.05 -4.23
CA LEU A 385 -8.05 -3.02 -5.27
C LEU A 385 -8.83 -4.33 -5.47
N ILE A 386 -8.29 -5.49 -5.12
CA ILE A 386 -8.90 -6.79 -5.41
C ILE A 386 -9.72 -7.28 -4.22
N SER A 387 -9.15 -7.29 -3.00
CA SER A 387 -9.87 -7.74 -1.81
C SER A 387 -11.08 -6.85 -1.49
N ARG A 388 -12.09 -7.45 -0.87
CA ARG A 388 -13.20 -6.71 -0.28
C ARG A 388 -12.72 -5.90 0.91
N GLY A 389 -12.65 -4.58 0.75
CA GLY A 389 -12.27 -3.63 1.80
C GLY A 389 -12.62 -2.21 1.36
N GLY A 390 -13.76 -1.67 1.84
CA GLY A 390 -14.24 -0.37 1.38
C GLY A 390 -13.21 0.75 1.49
N SER A 391 -12.61 0.91 2.65
CA SER A 391 -11.57 1.94 2.90
C SER A 391 -10.27 1.67 2.15
N SER A 392 -9.88 0.39 1.98
CA SER A 392 -8.69 0.02 1.22
C SER A 392 -8.85 0.35 -0.26
N ILE A 393 -10.01 0.06 -0.86
CA ILE A 393 -10.32 0.41 -2.25
C ILE A 393 -10.27 1.93 -2.45
N ILE A 394 -10.89 2.69 -1.56
CA ILE A 394 -10.92 4.15 -1.60
C ILE A 394 -9.49 4.74 -1.53
N ALA A 395 -8.69 4.31 -0.56
CA ALA A 395 -7.33 4.80 -0.38
C ALA A 395 -6.41 4.40 -1.56
N THR A 396 -6.57 3.19 -2.06
CA THR A 396 -5.79 2.70 -3.19
C THR A 396 -6.16 3.41 -4.49
N SER A 397 -7.46 3.64 -4.73
CA SER A 397 -7.94 4.44 -5.87
C SER A 397 -7.46 5.89 -5.79
N ALA A 398 -7.47 6.50 -4.60
CA ALA A 398 -6.86 7.80 -4.38
C ALA A 398 -5.37 7.80 -4.73
N SER A 399 -4.61 6.78 -4.29
CA SER A 399 -3.20 6.64 -4.60
C SER A 399 -2.94 6.55 -6.12
N ILE A 400 -3.75 5.79 -6.85
CA ILE A 400 -3.64 5.69 -8.31
C ILE A 400 -4.01 7.00 -8.99
N GLY A 401 -5.07 7.67 -8.54
CA GLY A 401 -5.41 9.00 -9.04
C GLY A 401 -4.29 10.02 -8.81
N MET A 402 -3.61 9.95 -7.67
CA MET A 402 -2.41 10.76 -7.41
C MET A 402 -1.26 10.39 -8.36
N MET A 403 -1.01 9.12 -8.64
CA MET A 403 0.01 8.69 -9.62
C MET A 403 -0.32 9.23 -11.02
N LEU A 404 -1.59 9.21 -11.43
CA LEU A 404 -2.05 9.77 -12.69
C LEU A 404 -1.86 11.29 -12.77
N ALA A 405 -2.17 12.02 -11.69
CA ALA A 405 -1.92 13.46 -11.60
C ALA A 405 -0.43 13.78 -11.71
N LEU A 406 0.42 13.04 -10.99
CA LEU A 406 1.87 13.21 -11.03
C LEU A 406 2.42 12.88 -12.42
N SER A 407 1.95 11.83 -13.08
CA SER A 407 2.36 11.48 -14.45
C SER A 407 2.02 12.57 -15.44
N ARG A 408 0.86 13.22 -15.29
CA ARG A 408 0.47 14.39 -16.10
C ARG A 408 1.40 15.58 -15.88
N LEU A 409 1.71 15.89 -14.61
CA LEU A 409 2.64 16.98 -14.28
C LEU A 409 4.04 16.73 -14.88
N ILE A 410 4.52 15.50 -14.84
CA ILE A 410 5.79 15.11 -15.48
C ILE A 410 5.74 15.32 -17.00
N MET A 411 4.63 14.94 -17.63
CA MET A 411 4.49 15.14 -19.07
C MET A 411 4.43 16.63 -19.44
N GLN A 412 3.77 17.46 -18.64
CA GLN A 412 3.74 18.91 -18.82
C GLN A 412 5.15 19.51 -18.70
N GLU A 413 5.90 19.21 -17.63
CA GLU A 413 7.28 19.65 -17.42
C GLU A 413 8.17 19.25 -18.60
N LYS A 414 8.02 18.03 -19.11
CA LYS A 414 8.76 17.55 -20.27
C LYS A 414 8.45 18.32 -21.55
N ASN A 415 7.17 18.61 -21.81
CA ASN A 415 6.74 19.32 -23.01
C ASN A 415 7.20 20.79 -22.97
N GLU A 416 7.13 21.44 -21.80
CA GLU A 416 7.66 22.79 -21.60
C GLU A 416 9.16 22.86 -21.90
N ARG A 417 9.93 21.89 -21.38
CA ARG A 417 11.37 21.80 -21.64
C ARG A 417 11.69 21.59 -23.14
N ILE A 418 10.94 20.73 -23.82
CA ILE A 418 11.12 20.51 -25.25
C ILE A 418 10.86 21.81 -26.03
N ALA A 419 9.78 22.52 -25.68
CA ALA A 419 9.44 23.79 -26.30
C ALA A 419 10.55 24.86 -26.10
N GLU A 420 11.09 24.97 -24.87
CA GLU A 420 12.19 25.86 -24.55
C GLU A 420 13.46 25.54 -25.37
N LEU A 421 13.83 24.26 -25.46
CA LEU A 421 14.99 23.81 -26.25
C LEU A 421 14.79 24.08 -27.73
N THR A 422 13.59 23.90 -28.27
CA THR A 422 13.28 24.20 -29.69
C THR A 422 13.44 25.69 -29.96
N LEU A 423 12.91 26.56 -29.09
CA LEU A 423 13.07 28.02 -29.23
C LEU A 423 14.53 28.46 -29.15
N GLN A 424 15.32 27.87 -28.25
CA GLN A 424 16.75 28.17 -28.15
C GLN A 424 17.52 27.73 -29.42
N THR A 425 17.15 26.58 -29.98
CA THR A 425 17.79 26.09 -31.21
C THR A 425 17.46 26.99 -32.42
N GLU A 426 16.18 27.40 -32.52
CA GLU A 426 15.75 28.32 -33.58
C GLU A 426 16.42 29.69 -33.47
N SER A 427 16.53 30.26 -32.26
CA SER A 427 17.21 31.52 -32.02
C SER A 427 18.70 31.44 -32.35
N ALA A 428 19.39 30.36 -32.00
CA ALA A 428 20.79 30.13 -32.33
C ALA A 428 21.02 30.06 -33.87
N GLN A 429 20.10 29.36 -34.58
CA GLN A 429 20.20 29.30 -36.06
C GLN A 429 19.96 30.64 -36.76
N VAL A 430 19.08 31.48 -36.22
CA VAL A 430 18.86 32.85 -36.74
C VAL A 430 20.11 33.69 -36.54
N THR A 431 20.71 33.68 -35.36
CA THR A 431 21.93 34.42 -35.04
C THR A 431 23.10 33.98 -35.93
N GLU A 432 23.26 32.67 -36.16
CA GLU A 432 24.30 32.13 -37.04
C GLU A 432 24.10 32.57 -38.51
N LYS A 433 22.85 32.60 -38.99
CA LYS A 433 22.52 33.11 -40.33
C LYS A 433 22.83 34.62 -40.46
N GLU A 434 22.47 35.42 -39.46
CA GLU A 434 22.75 36.86 -39.43
C GLU A 434 24.27 37.13 -39.46
N GLN A 435 25.06 36.41 -38.66
CA GLN A 435 26.53 36.52 -38.67
C GLN A 435 27.13 36.10 -40.00
N ASN A 436 26.61 35.04 -40.64
CA ASN A 436 27.10 34.62 -41.95
C ASN A 436 26.77 35.65 -43.06
N ILE A 437 25.63 36.33 -42.98
CA ILE A 437 25.26 37.41 -43.93
C ILE A 437 26.18 38.63 -43.71
N GLU A 438 26.44 38.99 -42.44
CA GLU A 438 27.31 40.12 -42.09
C GLU A 438 28.76 39.90 -42.58
N ASN A 439 29.29 38.69 -42.34
CA ASN A 439 30.62 38.30 -42.83
C ASN A 439 30.73 38.26 -44.38
N THR A 440 29.63 37.97 -45.08
CA THR A 440 29.58 37.94 -46.53
C THR A 440 29.58 39.37 -47.11
N ASN A 441 28.89 40.30 -46.45
CA ASN A 441 28.81 41.70 -46.83
C ASN A 441 30.09 42.47 -46.50
N GLU A 442 31.00 42.04 -45.60
CA GLU A 442 32.27 42.61 -45.31
C GLU A 442 33.38 42.17 -46.32
N LEU A 443 33.10 41.13 -47.10
CA LEU A 443 34.05 40.59 -48.13
C LEU A 443 33.77 41.10 -49.53
N GLU A 444 32.68 41.83 -49.78
CA GLU A 444 32.40 42.58 -50.99
C GLU A 444 32.80 44.08 -50.86
#